data_8ae2836d50365cdac25e826ce7339adb
#
_entry.id   8ae2836d50365cdac25e826ce7339adb
#
_cell.length_a   1.000
_cell.length_b   1.000
_cell.length_c   1.000
_cell.angle_alpha   90.00
_cell.angle_beta   90.00
_cell.angle_gamma   90.00
#
_symmetry.space_group_name_H-M   'P 1'
#
loop_
_entity.id
_entity.type
_entity.pdbx_description
1 polymer ?
#
loop_
_entity_poly.entity_id
_entity_poly.type
_entity_poly.pdbx_seq_one_letter_code
_entity_poly.pdbx_strand_id
1 'polypeptide(L)'
;MGKTLYEKIREYHCIKEYYEDEEDLIFIDMHLLHEINTPQSFNELRRKGRVVRRPELTVATVDHNTPTKALKSLKNDVKRNKQITALRKNCKDFNIEFKDLGNRDQGIIHVIAPEQGLVIPGSTIVCCDSHTTTHGAFGTLAIGIGSSQVEHVLTTQTLRIPKFKTMKIEVSNRLSKYVSAKDLALYIVNKIGTSGAFEYVIEYTGEAINNLTMEERMTLYNMAVEAGAIASLISVDETTISYLKKVHSYLSNSELQKKVVEWKRWISDDDAQFDSILSINALNVKETVTWGINPSQSISFLKKFLNLIWIEKLKKVWII
;
A
#
# COMPACT_ATOMS: atom_id res chain seq x y z
N MET A 1 7.52 -2.90 28.12
CA MET A 1 8.21 -2.80 26.83
C MET A 1 7.24 -2.13 25.88
N GLY A 2 7.64 -1.02 25.27
CA GLY A 2 6.78 -0.28 24.35
C GLY A 2 6.50 -1.08 23.10
N LYS A 3 5.39 -0.74 22.43
CA LYS A 3 4.90 -1.43 21.23
C LYS A 3 5.10 -0.58 19.99
N THR A 4 5.47 -1.23 18.90
CA THR A 4 5.46 -0.62 17.55
C THR A 4 4.03 -0.36 17.09
N LEU A 5 3.85 0.52 16.13
CA LEU A 5 2.53 0.78 15.51
C LEU A 5 1.94 -0.51 14.92
N TYR A 6 2.77 -1.33 14.27
CA TYR A 6 2.34 -2.63 13.75
C TYR A 6 1.76 -3.53 14.85
N GLU A 7 2.47 -3.69 15.97
CA GLU A 7 2.00 -4.52 17.08
C GLU A 7 0.68 -4.01 17.67
N LYS A 8 0.53 -2.68 17.83
CA LYS A 8 -0.72 -2.07 18.30
C LYS A 8 -1.90 -2.36 17.37
N ILE A 9 -1.72 -2.19 16.05
CA ILE A 9 -2.78 -2.45 15.08
C ILE A 9 -3.11 -3.94 15.04
N ARG A 10 -2.09 -4.81 15.00
CA ARG A 10 -2.27 -6.26 14.98
C ARG A 10 -3.05 -6.74 16.20
N GLU A 11 -2.66 -6.34 17.40
CA GLU A 11 -3.33 -6.75 18.64
C GLU A 11 -4.76 -6.23 18.73
N TYR A 12 -5.01 -4.99 18.29
CA TYR A 12 -6.36 -4.41 18.28
C TYR A 12 -7.33 -5.19 17.38
N HIS A 13 -6.83 -5.76 16.26
CA HIS A 13 -7.63 -6.51 15.30
C HIS A 13 -7.56 -8.03 15.51
N CYS A 14 -6.75 -8.51 16.45
CA CYS A 14 -6.60 -9.94 16.71
C CYS A 14 -7.88 -10.53 17.30
N ILE A 15 -8.49 -11.47 16.56
CA ILE A 15 -9.66 -12.24 16.99
C ILE A 15 -9.20 -13.50 17.72
N LYS A 16 -8.12 -14.13 17.23
CA LYS A 16 -7.58 -15.37 17.77
C LYS A 16 -6.10 -15.50 17.44
N GLU A 17 -5.31 -15.90 18.45
CA GLU A 17 -3.91 -16.28 18.28
C GLU A 17 -3.79 -17.80 18.06
N TYR A 18 -2.93 -18.19 17.13
CA TYR A 18 -2.56 -19.57 16.86
C TYR A 18 -1.09 -19.75 17.23
N TYR A 19 -0.83 -20.07 18.51
CA TYR A 19 0.53 -20.12 19.06
C TYR A 19 1.42 -21.17 18.40
N GLU A 20 0.85 -22.32 17.99
CA GLU A 20 1.60 -23.40 17.35
C GLU A 20 2.16 -23.01 15.96
N ASP A 21 1.45 -22.13 15.27
CA ASP A 21 1.80 -21.70 13.91
C ASP A 21 2.42 -20.29 13.87
N GLU A 22 2.54 -19.63 15.02
CA GLU A 22 2.98 -18.23 15.12
C GLU A 22 2.15 -17.26 14.27
N GLU A 23 0.83 -17.53 14.15
CA GLU A 23 -0.09 -16.75 13.34
C GLU A 23 -1.25 -16.18 14.17
N ASP A 24 -1.81 -15.09 13.67
CA ASP A 24 -3.00 -14.46 14.24
C ASP A 24 -4.12 -14.40 13.21
N LEU A 25 -5.36 -14.65 13.64
CA LEU A 25 -6.54 -14.32 12.87
C LEU A 25 -6.94 -12.90 13.18
N ILE A 26 -6.80 -12.01 12.19
CA ILE A 26 -7.15 -10.59 12.33
C ILE A 26 -8.44 -10.25 11.60
N PHE A 27 -9.20 -9.30 12.13
CA PHE A 27 -10.33 -8.68 11.45
C PHE A 27 -9.82 -7.74 10.37
N ILE A 28 -10.53 -7.63 9.24
CA ILE A 28 -10.23 -6.72 8.13
C ILE A 28 -11.28 -5.63 8.07
N ASP A 29 -10.87 -4.36 8.26
CA ASP A 29 -11.78 -3.23 8.25
C ASP A 29 -12.24 -2.85 6.84
N MET A 30 -11.37 -3.00 5.83
CA MET A 30 -11.68 -2.66 4.45
C MET A 30 -11.05 -3.65 3.47
N HIS A 31 -11.86 -4.13 2.53
CA HIS A 31 -11.42 -4.99 1.44
C HIS A 31 -11.56 -4.25 0.10
N LEU A 32 -10.43 -3.95 -0.53
CA LEU A 32 -10.38 -3.28 -1.82
C LEU A 32 -10.20 -4.29 -2.95
N LEU A 33 -10.94 -4.12 -4.04
CA LEU A 33 -10.96 -5.06 -5.17
C LEU A 33 -10.76 -4.34 -6.51
N HIS A 34 -10.18 -5.06 -7.45
CA HIS A 34 -10.13 -4.65 -8.86
C HIS A 34 -10.36 -5.85 -9.80
N GLU A 35 -10.42 -5.62 -11.10
CA GLU A 35 -10.91 -6.58 -12.09
C GLU A 35 -9.94 -7.73 -12.43
N ILE A 36 -8.63 -7.60 -12.13
CA ILE A 36 -7.64 -8.59 -12.59
C ILE A 36 -7.71 -9.92 -11.82
N ASN A 37 -7.58 -9.88 -10.50
CA ASN A 37 -7.35 -11.06 -9.67
C ASN A 37 -8.61 -11.60 -8.97
N THR A 38 -9.76 -10.93 -9.15
CA THR A 38 -11.02 -11.24 -8.43
C THR A 38 -11.93 -12.26 -9.11
N PRO A 39 -11.92 -12.48 -10.45
CA PRO A 39 -12.87 -13.38 -11.09
C PRO A 39 -12.85 -14.81 -10.53
N GLN A 40 -11.64 -15.33 -10.21
CA GLN A 40 -11.49 -16.69 -9.66
C GLN A 40 -12.09 -16.80 -8.27
N SER A 41 -11.85 -15.82 -7.39
CA SER A 41 -12.37 -15.80 -6.02
C SER A 41 -13.90 -15.80 -6.00
N PHE A 42 -14.54 -15.01 -6.85
CA PHE A 42 -16.01 -14.99 -6.96
C PHE A 42 -16.60 -16.26 -7.56
N ASN A 43 -15.90 -16.92 -8.49
CA ASN A 43 -16.30 -18.21 -9.01
C ASN A 43 -16.30 -19.28 -7.91
N GLU A 44 -15.28 -19.28 -7.05
CA GLU A 44 -15.21 -20.20 -5.91
C GLU A 44 -16.33 -19.93 -4.88
N LEU A 45 -16.65 -18.66 -4.61
CA LEU A 45 -17.81 -18.32 -3.76
C LEU A 45 -19.09 -18.96 -4.30
N ARG A 46 -19.38 -18.80 -5.61
CA ARG A 46 -20.57 -19.39 -6.22
C ARG A 46 -20.54 -20.91 -6.18
N ARG A 47 -19.40 -21.53 -6.52
CA ARG A 47 -19.23 -22.99 -6.51
C ARG A 47 -19.51 -23.59 -5.12
N LYS A 48 -19.12 -22.89 -4.07
CA LYS A 48 -19.27 -23.30 -2.66
C LYS A 48 -20.56 -22.82 -2.02
N GLY A 49 -21.44 -22.10 -2.75
CA GLY A 49 -22.67 -21.51 -2.21
C GLY A 49 -22.44 -20.49 -1.10
N ARG A 50 -21.28 -19.80 -1.12
CA ARG A 50 -20.92 -18.80 -0.11
C ARG A 50 -21.36 -17.40 -0.53
N VAL A 51 -21.61 -16.56 0.47
CA VAL A 51 -21.95 -15.14 0.29
C VAL A 51 -20.81 -14.25 0.76
N VAL A 52 -20.80 -13.00 0.32
CA VAL A 52 -19.90 -11.97 0.88
C VAL A 52 -20.45 -11.58 2.26
N ARG A 53 -19.61 -11.71 3.28
CA ARG A 53 -20.03 -11.54 4.68
C ARG A 53 -20.33 -10.08 5.03
N ARG A 54 -19.48 -9.16 4.55
CA ARG A 54 -19.56 -7.72 4.87
C ARG A 54 -19.39 -6.92 3.58
N PRO A 55 -20.40 -6.91 2.71
CA PRO A 55 -20.30 -6.18 1.44
C PRO A 55 -20.10 -4.67 1.64
N GLU A 56 -20.57 -4.10 2.76
CA GLU A 56 -20.37 -2.68 3.13
C GLU A 56 -18.93 -2.34 3.54
N LEU A 57 -18.10 -3.34 3.82
CA LEU A 57 -16.66 -3.19 4.05
C LEU A 57 -15.82 -3.59 2.82
N THR A 58 -16.46 -3.67 1.66
CA THR A 58 -15.80 -4.06 0.41
C THR A 58 -16.11 -3.05 -0.68
N VAL A 59 -15.08 -2.52 -1.32
CA VAL A 59 -15.20 -1.56 -2.42
C VAL A 59 -14.40 -2.06 -3.62
N ALA A 60 -14.99 -1.97 -4.79
CA ALA A 60 -14.38 -2.39 -6.05
C ALA A 60 -14.28 -1.25 -7.05
N THR A 61 -13.21 -1.24 -7.85
CA THR A 61 -13.04 -0.32 -8.98
C THR A 61 -12.46 -1.03 -10.19
N VAL A 62 -12.46 -0.36 -11.33
CA VAL A 62 -11.70 -0.76 -12.52
C VAL A 62 -10.51 0.17 -12.65
N ASP A 63 -9.29 -0.36 -12.55
CA ASP A 63 -8.08 0.46 -12.64
C ASP A 63 -6.98 -0.13 -13.55
N HIS A 64 -6.79 -1.42 -13.59
CA HIS A 64 -5.73 -2.06 -14.38
C HIS A 64 -6.05 -2.14 -15.87
N ASN A 65 -7.31 -2.36 -16.24
CA ASN A 65 -7.75 -2.46 -17.63
C ASN A 65 -8.30 -1.12 -18.18
N THR A 66 -8.09 -0.05 -17.45
CA THR A 66 -8.54 1.29 -17.88
C THR A 66 -7.64 1.82 -18.99
N PRO A 67 -8.20 2.25 -20.15
CA PRO A 67 -7.42 2.82 -21.24
C PRO A 67 -6.94 4.22 -20.87
N THR A 68 -5.71 4.56 -21.27
CA THR A 68 -5.16 5.92 -21.20
C THR A 68 -5.68 6.83 -22.32
N LYS A 69 -6.46 6.27 -23.26
CA LYS A 69 -7.17 6.97 -24.35
C LYS A 69 -8.67 6.93 -24.10
N ALA A 70 -9.43 7.61 -24.95
CA ALA A 70 -10.90 7.65 -24.84
C ALA A 70 -11.52 6.24 -24.67
N LEU A 71 -12.54 6.11 -23.81
CA LEU A 71 -13.23 4.86 -23.48
C LEU A 71 -13.71 4.05 -24.70
N LYS A 72 -13.92 4.73 -25.86
CA LYS A 72 -14.25 4.07 -27.14
C LYS A 72 -13.18 3.07 -27.60
N SER A 73 -11.93 3.21 -27.16
CA SER A 73 -10.85 2.29 -27.52
C SER A 73 -10.97 0.90 -26.85
N LEU A 74 -11.76 0.77 -25.78
CA LEU A 74 -12.03 -0.51 -25.11
C LEU A 74 -12.88 -1.47 -25.93
N LYS A 75 -13.70 -0.97 -26.88
CA LYS A 75 -14.65 -1.81 -27.62
C LYS A 75 -14.01 -2.98 -28.35
N ASN A 76 -12.74 -2.89 -28.68
CA ASN A 76 -12.01 -3.89 -29.47
C ASN A 76 -11.13 -4.83 -28.59
N ASP A 77 -11.03 -4.61 -27.26
CA ASP A 77 -10.24 -5.48 -26.38
C ASP A 77 -11.14 -6.47 -25.63
N VAL A 78 -11.33 -7.63 -26.24
CA VAL A 78 -12.21 -8.68 -25.72
C VAL A 78 -11.80 -9.18 -24.32
N LYS A 79 -10.49 -9.30 -24.08
CA LYS A 79 -9.98 -9.82 -22.80
C LYS A 79 -10.23 -8.83 -21.65
N ARG A 80 -9.91 -7.57 -21.83
CA ARG A 80 -10.17 -6.50 -20.87
C ARG A 80 -11.67 -6.35 -20.57
N ASN A 81 -12.48 -6.28 -21.62
CA ASN A 81 -13.93 -6.19 -21.47
C ASN A 81 -14.52 -7.38 -20.69
N LYS A 82 -14.00 -8.59 -20.89
CA LYS A 82 -14.43 -9.78 -20.18
C LYS A 82 -14.17 -9.67 -18.67
N GLN A 83 -12.98 -9.17 -18.26
CA GLN A 83 -12.63 -8.99 -16.84
C GLN A 83 -13.48 -7.90 -16.19
N ILE A 84 -13.64 -6.75 -16.84
CA ILE A 84 -14.49 -5.65 -16.34
C ILE A 84 -15.96 -6.12 -16.20
N THR A 85 -16.48 -6.82 -17.20
CA THR A 85 -17.85 -7.35 -17.16
C THR A 85 -18.02 -8.37 -16.05
N ALA A 86 -17.02 -9.22 -15.81
CA ALA A 86 -17.04 -10.18 -14.71
C ALA A 86 -17.07 -9.45 -13.35
N LEU A 87 -16.23 -8.44 -13.14
CA LEU A 87 -16.25 -7.66 -11.91
C LEU A 87 -17.58 -6.96 -11.70
N ARG A 88 -18.14 -6.29 -12.73
CA ARG A 88 -19.46 -5.64 -12.68
C ARG A 88 -20.55 -6.62 -12.25
N LYS A 89 -20.57 -7.82 -12.86
CA LYS A 89 -21.50 -8.87 -12.50
C LYS A 89 -21.32 -9.34 -11.06
N ASN A 90 -20.07 -9.55 -10.64
CA ASN A 90 -19.73 -9.98 -9.29
C ASN A 90 -20.20 -8.97 -8.23
N CYS A 91 -19.90 -7.69 -8.42
CA CYS A 91 -20.31 -6.65 -7.49
C CYS A 91 -21.83 -6.55 -7.38
N LYS A 92 -22.54 -6.68 -8.51
CA LYS A 92 -24.01 -6.71 -8.51
C LYS A 92 -24.57 -7.93 -7.78
N ASP A 93 -24.06 -9.14 -8.07
CA ASP A 93 -24.55 -10.40 -7.49
C ASP A 93 -24.32 -10.46 -5.98
N PHE A 94 -23.26 -9.85 -5.49
CA PHE A 94 -22.86 -9.89 -4.08
C PHE A 94 -23.06 -8.56 -3.32
N ASN A 95 -23.77 -7.61 -3.92
CA ASN A 95 -24.12 -6.30 -3.34
C ASN A 95 -22.90 -5.50 -2.86
N ILE A 96 -21.80 -5.51 -3.64
CA ILE A 96 -20.56 -4.79 -3.36
C ILE A 96 -20.61 -3.42 -4.05
N GLU A 97 -20.15 -2.37 -3.34
CA GLU A 97 -20.00 -1.03 -3.93
C GLU A 97 -18.99 -1.07 -5.08
N PHE A 98 -19.39 -0.57 -6.25
CA PHE A 98 -18.59 -0.63 -7.47
C PHE A 98 -18.43 0.73 -8.15
N LYS A 99 -17.20 1.17 -8.27
CA LYS A 99 -16.80 2.37 -9.02
C LYS A 99 -16.49 1.97 -10.46
N ASP A 100 -17.52 1.88 -11.29
CA ASP A 100 -17.43 1.42 -12.69
C ASP A 100 -16.79 2.47 -13.59
N LEU A 101 -16.33 2.03 -14.76
CA LEU A 101 -15.80 2.92 -15.82
C LEU A 101 -16.79 4.04 -16.17
N GLY A 102 -16.29 5.27 -16.15
CA GLY A 102 -17.09 6.48 -16.42
C GLY A 102 -17.82 7.02 -15.17
N ASN A 103 -17.74 6.37 -14.03
CA ASN A 103 -18.14 6.95 -12.76
C ASN A 103 -17.14 8.04 -12.38
N ARG A 104 -17.62 9.15 -11.79
CA ARG A 104 -16.76 10.25 -11.30
C ARG A 104 -15.73 9.78 -10.26
N ASP A 105 -16.10 8.79 -9.46
CA ASP A 105 -15.31 8.27 -8.34
C ASP A 105 -14.43 7.07 -8.75
N GLN A 106 -14.39 6.72 -10.04
CA GLN A 106 -13.54 5.66 -10.55
C GLN A 106 -12.12 6.17 -10.75
N GLY A 107 -11.14 5.34 -10.37
CA GLY A 107 -9.71 5.62 -10.55
C GLY A 107 -8.85 4.50 -9.99
N ILE A 108 -7.54 4.75 -9.90
CA ILE A 108 -6.59 3.81 -9.29
C ILE A 108 -6.99 3.58 -7.84
N ILE A 109 -7.19 2.31 -7.45
CA ILE A 109 -7.74 1.95 -6.13
C ILE A 109 -6.94 2.57 -4.97
N HIS A 110 -5.62 2.62 -5.07
CA HIS A 110 -4.75 3.18 -4.05
C HIS A 110 -4.74 4.72 -4.00
N VAL A 111 -5.37 5.39 -4.97
CA VAL A 111 -5.58 6.83 -4.98
C VAL A 111 -6.99 7.16 -4.52
N ILE A 112 -8.00 6.52 -5.11
CA ILE A 112 -9.40 6.84 -4.79
C ILE A 112 -9.80 6.41 -3.37
N ALA A 113 -9.21 5.34 -2.83
CA ALA A 113 -9.53 4.88 -1.48
C ALA A 113 -9.20 5.93 -0.41
N PRO A 114 -7.99 6.53 -0.35
CA PRO A 114 -7.72 7.62 0.57
C PRO A 114 -8.50 8.90 0.24
N GLU A 115 -8.70 9.26 -1.04
CA GLU A 115 -9.47 10.45 -1.44
C GLU A 115 -10.94 10.37 -1.03
N GLN A 116 -11.51 9.17 -0.94
CA GLN A 116 -12.89 8.93 -0.50
C GLN A 116 -13.00 8.63 1.01
N GLY A 117 -11.90 8.75 1.77
CA GLY A 117 -11.91 8.55 3.21
C GLY A 117 -12.05 7.10 3.66
N LEU A 118 -11.75 6.13 2.79
CA LEU A 118 -11.81 4.70 3.10
C LEU A 118 -10.57 4.23 3.87
N VAL A 119 -9.49 5.02 3.86
CA VAL A 119 -8.23 4.71 4.53
C VAL A 119 -8.15 5.49 5.83
N ILE A 120 -8.20 4.78 6.95
CA ILE A 120 -8.28 5.38 8.30
C ILE A 120 -7.09 4.87 9.14
N PRO A 121 -6.41 5.77 9.89
CA PRO A 121 -5.34 5.37 10.81
C PRO A 121 -5.74 4.25 11.75
N GLY A 122 -4.84 3.29 11.93
CA GLY A 122 -5.05 2.16 12.81
C GLY A 122 -5.95 1.06 12.25
N SER A 123 -6.52 1.22 11.05
CA SER A 123 -7.32 0.18 10.39
C SER A 123 -6.46 -0.87 9.68
N THR A 124 -7.11 -1.97 9.32
CA THR A 124 -6.55 -3.05 8.49
C THR A 124 -7.19 -3.03 7.11
N ILE A 125 -6.38 -2.99 6.06
CA ILE A 125 -6.83 -2.98 4.67
C ILE A 125 -6.17 -4.13 3.90
N VAL A 126 -6.94 -4.81 3.07
CA VAL A 126 -6.41 -5.77 2.11
C VAL A 126 -6.88 -5.44 0.70
N CYS A 127 -6.03 -5.76 -0.27
CA CYS A 127 -6.34 -5.67 -1.69
C CYS A 127 -5.62 -6.78 -2.45
N CYS A 128 -6.17 -7.18 -3.59
CA CYS A 128 -5.52 -8.13 -4.50
C CYS A 128 -4.39 -7.51 -5.35
N ASP A 129 -3.75 -6.48 -4.84
CA ASP A 129 -2.65 -5.75 -5.46
C ASP A 129 -1.44 -5.68 -4.53
N SER A 130 -0.24 -5.88 -5.05
CA SER A 130 1.01 -5.84 -4.27
C SER A 130 1.31 -4.44 -3.70
N HIS A 131 0.88 -3.37 -4.39
CA HIS A 131 1.12 -1.99 -3.95
C HIS A 131 0.11 -1.48 -2.91
N THR A 132 -0.64 -2.38 -2.28
CA THR A 132 -1.54 -2.09 -1.15
C THR A 132 -0.80 -1.41 0.01
N THR A 133 0.51 -1.65 0.13
CA THR A 133 1.40 -0.97 1.10
C THR A 133 1.29 0.57 1.06
N THR A 134 0.84 1.16 -0.06
CA THR A 134 0.60 2.61 -0.23
C THR A 134 -0.22 3.21 0.91
N HIS A 135 -1.23 2.47 1.39
CA HIS A 135 -2.15 2.95 2.43
C HIS A 135 -1.49 3.08 3.81
N GLY A 136 -0.32 2.46 3.99
CA GLY A 136 0.49 2.64 5.21
C GLY A 136 0.97 4.08 5.43
N ALA A 137 0.98 4.92 4.39
CA ALA A 137 1.21 6.36 4.48
C ALA A 137 0.21 7.09 5.40
N PHE A 138 -0.89 6.44 5.74
CA PHE A 138 -1.93 6.95 6.63
C PHE A 138 -1.91 6.30 8.03
N GLY A 139 -0.90 5.48 8.35
CA GLY A 139 -0.86 4.72 9.60
C GLY A 139 -1.84 3.52 9.61
N THR A 140 -2.08 2.91 8.46
CA THR A 140 -2.99 1.79 8.23
C THR A 140 -2.20 0.53 7.92
N LEU A 141 -2.50 -0.59 8.56
CA LEU A 141 -1.89 -1.88 8.21
C LEU A 141 -2.53 -2.42 6.93
N ALA A 142 -1.84 -2.22 5.81
CA ALA A 142 -2.35 -2.51 4.49
C ALA A 142 -1.49 -3.59 3.80
N ILE A 143 -2.14 -4.69 3.43
CA ILE A 143 -1.46 -5.91 2.95
C ILE A 143 -2.02 -6.34 1.59
N GLY A 144 -1.12 -6.58 0.63
CA GLY A 144 -1.46 -7.23 -0.64
C GLY A 144 -1.72 -8.72 -0.46
N ILE A 145 -2.82 -9.24 -1.00
CA ILE A 145 -3.25 -10.63 -0.82
C ILE A 145 -3.50 -11.35 -2.14
N GLY A 146 -3.28 -12.67 -2.13
CA GLY A 146 -3.56 -13.53 -3.29
C GLY A 146 -5.04 -13.90 -3.43
N SER A 147 -5.42 -14.44 -4.61
CA SER A 147 -6.82 -14.76 -4.95
C SER A 147 -7.51 -15.72 -3.97
N SER A 148 -6.80 -16.68 -3.38
CA SER A 148 -7.35 -17.57 -2.36
C SER A 148 -7.66 -16.85 -1.04
N GLN A 149 -6.81 -15.89 -0.67
CA GLN A 149 -7.04 -15.04 0.51
C GLN A 149 -8.19 -14.05 0.25
N VAL A 150 -8.34 -13.54 -0.98
CA VAL A 150 -9.51 -12.72 -1.38
C VAL A 150 -10.80 -13.48 -1.13
N GLU A 151 -10.90 -14.76 -1.57
CA GLU A 151 -12.08 -15.61 -1.30
C GLU A 151 -12.33 -15.74 0.21
N HIS A 152 -11.25 -15.96 0.98
CA HIS A 152 -11.36 -16.11 2.43
C HIS A 152 -11.89 -14.84 3.09
N VAL A 153 -11.29 -13.67 2.78
CA VAL A 153 -11.72 -12.38 3.34
C VAL A 153 -13.16 -12.03 2.94
N LEU A 154 -13.55 -12.24 1.67
CA LEU A 154 -14.93 -12.03 1.25
C LEU A 154 -15.94 -12.88 2.06
N THR A 155 -15.55 -14.10 2.43
CA THR A 155 -16.42 -15.02 3.16
C THR A 155 -16.46 -14.77 4.67
N THR A 156 -15.35 -14.32 5.27
CA THR A 156 -15.17 -14.29 6.72
C THR A 156 -14.95 -12.89 7.31
N GLN A 157 -14.50 -11.94 6.49
CA GLN A 157 -13.97 -10.62 6.88
C GLN A 157 -12.74 -10.70 7.79
N THR A 158 -12.00 -11.80 7.70
CA THR A 158 -10.80 -12.05 8.49
C THR A 158 -9.67 -12.54 7.60
N LEU A 159 -8.44 -12.41 8.09
CA LEU A 159 -7.24 -12.95 7.45
C LEU A 159 -6.34 -13.58 8.50
N ARG A 160 -5.78 -14.75 8.20
CA ARG A 160 -4.74 -15.36 9.00
C ARG A 160 -3.39 -14.87 8.52
N ILE A 161 -2.62 -14.25 9.39
CA ILE A 161 -1.31 -13.68 9.10
C ILE A 161 -0.26 -14.17 10.08
N PRO A 162 0.99 -14.40 9.65
CA PRO A 162 2.09 -14.63 10.57
C PRO A 162 2.42 -13.37 11.38
N LYS A 163 3.14 -13.55 12.48
CA LYS A 163 3.71 -12.46 13.26
C LYS A 163 4.93 -11.92 12.49
N PHE A 164 4.75 -10.85 11.71
CA PHE A 164 5.82 -10.25 10.94
C PHE A 164 6.86 -9.56 11.83
N LYS A 165 8.10 -9.56 11.37
CA LYS A 165 9.18 -8.76 11.95
C LYS A 165 8.97 -7.27 11.65
N THR A 166 9.57 -6.43 12.46
CA THR A 166 9.49 -4.97 12.34
C THR A 166 10.83 -4.36 11.95
N MET A 167 10.82 -3.47 10.95
CA MET A 167 12.00 -2.73 10.51
C MET A 167 11.76 -1.24 10.63
N LYS A 168 12.58 -0.54 11.40
CA LYS A 168 12.58 0.92 11.44
C LYS A 168 13.53 1.47 10.38
N ILE A 169 13.04 2.35 9.50
CA ILE A 169 13.88 3.14 8.59
C ILE A 169 13.80 4.59 9.02
N GLU A 170 14.87 5.08 9.63
CA GLU A 170 14.99 6.44 10.12
C GLU A 170 15.75 7.31 9.13
N VAL A 171 15.12 8.36 8.63
CA VAL A 171 15.71 9.28 7.65
C VAL A 171 15.89 10.66 8.27
N SER A 172 17.12 10.96 8.69
CA SER A 172 17.51 12.23 9.31
C SER A 172 17.73 13.33 8.27
N ASN A 173 17.68 14.58 8.70
CA ASN A 173 17.80 15.79 7.88
C ASN A 173 16.66 15.90 6.85
N ARG A 174 16.84 16.73 5.80
CA ARG A 174 15.87 16.98 4.75
C ARG A 174 16.40 16.58 3.38
N LEU A 175 15.52 16.13 2.52
CA LEU A 175 15.85 15.89 1.12
C LEU A 175 16.24 17.21 0.46
N SER A 176 17.21 17.15 -0.44
CA SER A 176 17.60 18.30 -1.27
C SER A 176 16.46 18.70 -2.21
N LYS A 177 16.41 19.97 -2.61
CA LYS A 177 15.31 20.56 -3.40
C LYS A 177 14.88 19.77 -4.65
N TYR A 178 15.82 19.09 -5.29
CA TYR A 178 15.57 18.35 -6.54
C TYR A 178 15.44 16.84 -6.33
N VAL A 179 15.52 16.37 -5.09
CA VAL A 179 15.41 14.96 -4.71
C VAL A 179 13.97 14.69 -4.31
N SER A 180 13.34 13.77 -4.99
CA SER A 180 11.95 13.35 -4.75
C SER A 180 11.83 12.18 -3.77
N ALA A 181 10.62 11.92 -3.29
CA ALA A 181 10.32 10.71 -2.50
C ALA A 181 10.64 9.42 -3.26
N LYS A 182 10.52 9.42 -4.59
CA LYS A 182 10.90 8.29 -5.43
C LYS A 182 12.41 8.06 -5.43
N ASP A 183 13.23 9.11 -5.42
CA ASP A 183 14.68 8.98 -5.30
C ASP A 183 15.06 8.36 -3.94
N LEU A 184 14.38 8.78 -2.86
CA LEU A 184 14.55 8.18 -1.54
C LEU A 184 14.17 6.70 -1.55
N ALA A 185 13.03 6.33 -2.13
CA ALA A 185 12.59 4.93 -2.24
C ALA A 185 13.61 4.08 -3.01
N LEU A 186 14.07 4.57 -4.17
CA LEU A 186 15.10 3.89 -4.97
C LEU A 186 16.43 3.76 -4.22
N TYR A 187 16.82 4.80 -3.45
CA TYR A 187 18.00 4.76 -2.61
C TYR A 187 17.89 3.66 -1.53
N ILE A 188 16.72 3.53 -0.88
CA ILE A 188 16.46 2.50 0.12
C ILE A 188 16.55 1.11 -0.53
N VAL A 189 15.81 0.88 -1.63
CA VAL A 189 15.83 -0.41 -2.35
C VAL A 189 17.24 -0.75 -2.84
N ASN A 190 18.01 0.22 -3.33
CA ASN A 190 19.41 0.01 -3.70
C ASN A 190 20.27 -0.43 -2.51
N LYS A 191 20.02 0.16 -1.33
CA LYS A 191 20.82 -0.09 -0.12
C LYS A 191 20.56 -1.44 0.51
N ILE A 192 19.30 -1.89 0.57
CA ILE A 192 18.91 -3.14 1.24
C ILE A 192 18.62 -4.30 0.25
N GLY A 193 18.52 -3.99 -1.05
CA GLY A 193 18.13 -4.96 -2.08
C GLY A 193 16.62 -5.22 -2.14
N THR A 194 16.20 -5.94 -3.18
CA THR A 194 14.77 -6.26 -3.44
C THR A 194 14.16 -7.29 -2.48
N SER A 195 14.98 -7.90 -1.63
CA SER A 195 14.53 -8.85 -0.59
C SER A 195 14.96 -8.42 0.82
N GLY A 196 15.52 -7.20 0.96
CA GLY A 196 16.06 -6.74 2.24
C GLY A 196 15.02 -6.55 3.35
N ALA A 197 13.77 -6.37 2.96
CA ALA A 197 12.64 -6.26 3.89
C ALA A 197 11.65 -7.44 3.79
N PHE A 198 12.11 -8.61 3.28
CA PHE A 198 11.28 -9.81 3.23
C PHE A 198 10.84 -10.23 4.63
N GLU A 199 9.54 -10.48 4.82
CA GLU A 199 8.88 -10.76 6.11
C GLU A 199 8.85 -9.58 7.10
N TYR A 200 9.20 -8.37 6.67
CA TYR A 200 9.13 -7.18 7.53
C TYR A 200 7.92 -6.31 7.23
N VAL A 201 7.41 -5.69 8.29
CA VAL A 201 6.63 -4.45 8.22
C VAL A 201 7.61 -3.30 8.49
N ILE A 202 7.73 -2.38 7.51
CA ILE A 202 8.61 -1.22 7.63
C ILE A 202 7.87 -0.08 8.35
N GLU A 203 8.50 0.55 9.34
CA GLU A 203 8.05 1.83 9.87
C GLU A 203 9.05 2.93 9.46
N TYR A 204 8.59 3.89 8.65
CA TYR A 204 9.40 5.03 8.23
C TYR A 204 9.29 6.16 9.25
N THR A 205 10.44 6.71 9.67
CA THR A 205 10.53 7.75 10.70
C THR A 205 11.60 8.79 10.35
N GLY A 206 11.66 9.86 11.11
CA GLY A 206 12.70 10.87 11.04
C GLY A 206 12.29 12.15 10.29
N GLU A 207 13.16 13.17 10.36
CA GLU A 207 12.86 14.52 9.87
C GLU A 207 12.46 14.54 8.40
N ALA A 208 13.17 13.79 7.54
CA ALA A 208 12.84 13.76 6.12
C ALA A 208 11.43 13.25 5.87
N ILE A 209 11.03 12.18 6.58
CA ILE A 209 9.71 11.56 6.42
C ILE A 209 8.59 12.50 6.88
N ASN A 210 8.81 13.17 8.03
CA ASN A 210 7.83 14.10 8.58
C ASN A 210 7.59 15.32 7.67
N ASN A 211 8.60 15.70 6.87
CA ASN A 211 8.50 16.81 5.92
C ASN A 211 7.91 16.44 4.55
N LEU A 212 7.67 15.16 4.27
CA LEU A 212 7.00 14.73 3.03
C LEU A 212 5.52 15.12 3.04
N THR A 213 5.02 15.55 1.88
CA THR A 213 3.57 15.66 1.63
C THR A 213 2.91 14.28 1.62
N MET A 214 1.59 14.21 1.68
CA MET A 214 0.89 12.91 1.64
C MET A 214 1.15 12.18 0.33
N GLU A 215 1.21 12.87 -0.80
CA GLU A 215 1.49 12.30 -2.12
C GLU A 215 2.92 11.73 -2.20
N GLU A 216 3.88 12.42 -1.59
CA GLU A 216 5.26 11.93 -1.48
C GLU A 216 5.36 10.73 -0.55
N ARG A 217 4.62 10.72 0.57
CA ARG A 217 4.50 9.54 1.44
C ARG A 217 3.87 8.37 0.68
N MET A 218 2.76 8.57 -0.01
CA MET A 218 2.14 7.52 -0.83
C MET A 218 3.15 6.95 -1.84
N THR A 219 3.97 7.78 -2.47
CA THR A 219 5.03 7.33 -3.38
C THR A 219 6.07 6.45 -2.69
N LEU A 220 6.58 6.86 -1.52
CA LEU A 220 7.56 6.11 -0.76
C LEU A 220 7.01 4.77 -0.27
N TYR A 221 5.80 4.78 0.29
CA TYR A 221 5.13 3.61 0.87
C TYR A 221 4.69 2.63 -0.22
N ASN A 222 4.25 3.12 -1.37
CA ASN A 222 3.97 2.31 -2.55
C ASN A 222 5.18 1.45 -2.95
N MET A 223 6.37 2.02 -2.90
CA MET A 223 7.60 1.33 -3.30
C MET A 223 8.22 0.43 -2.22
N ALA A 224 7.63 0.33 -1.02
CA ALA A 224 8.12 -0.57 0.02
C ALA A 224 8.10 -2.05 -0.42
N VAL A 225 7.13 -2.45 -1.21
CA VAL A 225 7.02 -3.79 -1.80
C VAL A 225 8.22 -4.13 -2.70
N GLU A 226 8.85 -3.15 -3.32
CA GLU A 226 10.04 -3.35 -4.16
C GLU A 226 11.29 -3.76 -3.33
N ALA A 227 11.26 -3.53 -2.03
CA ALA A 227 12.23 -4.04 -1.07
C ALA A 227 11.82 -5.39 -0.45
N GLY A 228 10.67 -5.93 -0.85
CA GLY A 228 10.10 -7.17 -0.33
C GLY A 228 9.24 -7.02 0.93
N ALA A 229 8.95 -5.79 1.36
CA ALA A 229 8.14 -5.55 2.56
C ALA A 229 6.70 -6.05 2.39
N ILE A 230 6.15 -6.62 3.47
CA ILE A 230 4.74 -7.04 3.53
C ILE A 230 3.80 -5.84 3.65
N ALA A 231 4.18 -4.87 4.45
CA ALA A 231 3.49 -3.61 4.66
C ALA A 231 4.49 -2.52 5.04
N SER A 232 4.04 -1.28 5.03
CA SER A 232 4.80 -0.15 5.55
C SER A 232 3.87 0.78 6.32
N LEU A 233 4.37 1.46 7.33
CA LEU A 233 3.59 2.25 8.28
C LEU A 233 4.28 3.58 8.58
N ILE A 234 3.49 4.57 8.95
CA ILE A 234 3.93 5.80 9.62
C ILE A 234 3.13 6.00 10.90
N SER A 235 3.79 6.41 11.95
CA SER A 235 3.12 6.97 13.12
C SER A 235 2.35 8.24 12.73
N VAL A 236 1.08 8.35 13.14
CA VAL A 236 0.18 9.42 12.69
C VAL A 236 0.65 10.78 13.18
N ASP A 237 0.80 11.71 12.27
CA ASP A 237 1.25 13.09 12.53
C ASP A 237 0.26 14.15 12.00
N GLU A 238 0.63 15.43 12.13
CA GLU A 238 -0.22 16.54 11.70
C GLU A 238 -0.42 16.61 10.18
N THR A 239 0.51 16.07 9.37
CA THR A 239 0.37 15.97 7.90
C THR A 239 -0.77 15.02 7.57
N THR A 240 -0.76 13.82 8.16
CA THR A 240 -1.82 12.82 8.01
C THR A 240 -3.16 13.35 8.49
N ILE A 241 -3.19 13.97 9.68
CA ILE A 241 -4.42 14.55 10.26
C ILE A 241 -4.97 15.66 9.38
N SER A 242 -4.12 16.54 8.85
CA SER A 242 -4.53 17.64 7.98
C SER A 242 -5.18 17.15 6.68
N TYR A 243 -4.62 16.09 6.09
CA TYR A 243 -5.20 15.43 4.91
C TYR A 243 -6.57 14.82 5.23
N LEU A 244 -6.66 14.04 6.30
CA LEU A 244 -7.90 13.38 6.72
C LEU A 244 -9.00 14.36 7.08
N LYS A 245 -8.67 15.50 7.70
CA LYS A 245 -9.64 16.58 7.95
C LYS A 245 -10.26 17.14 6.68
N LYS A 246 -9.48 17.27 5.60
CA LYS A 246 -9.99 17.74 4.29
C LYS A 246 -10.94 16.70 3.69
N VAL A 247 -10.55 15.44 3.71
CA VAL A 247 -11.35 14.33 3.17
C VAL A 247 -12.65 14.15 3.94
N HIS A 248 -12.61 14.25 5.27
CA HIS A 248 -13.79 14.11 6.15
C HIS A 248 -14.46 15.46 6.47
N SER A 249 -14.32 16.46 5.62
CA SER A 249 -14.90 17.81 5.83
C SER A 249 -16.43 17.84 5.89
N TYR A 250 -17.10 16.76 5.51
CA TYR A 250 -18.55 16.60 5.64
C TYR A 250 -19.01 16.31 7.08
N LEU A 251 -18.10 15.94 7.98
CA LEU A 251 -18.40 15.73 9.39
C LEU A 251 -18.53 17.06 10.13
N SER A 252 -19.34 17.08 11.19
CA SER A 252 -19.38 18.21 12.12
C SER A 252 -18.03 18.37 12.84
N ASN A 253 -17.74 19.58 13.30
CA ASN A 253 -16.51 19.87 14.05
C ASN A 253 -16.33 18.95 15.27
N SER A 254 -17.41 18.62 15.98
CA SER A 254 -17.36 17.75 17.16
C SER A 254 -17.03 16.30 16.79
N GLU A 255 -17.59 15.76 15.71
CA GLU A 255 -17.29 14.42 15.21
C GLU A 255 -15.86 14.35 14.72
N LEU A 256 -15.41 15.35 13.96
CA LEU A 256 -14.05 15.41 13.44
C LEU A 256 -13.02 15.46 14.58
N GLN A 257 -13.27 16.23 15.64
CA GLN A 257 -12.39 16.28 16.81
C GLN A 257 -12.29 14.92 17.51
N LYS A 258 -13.40 14.19 17.67
CA LYS A 258 -13.36 12.82 18.23
C LYS A 258 -12.49 11.90 17.40
N LYS A 259 -12.65 11.95 16.06
CA LYS A 259 -11.81 11.15 15.14
C LYS A 259 -10.33 11.54 15.23
N VAL A 260 -10.01 12.82 15.32
CA VAL A 260 -8.62 13.29 15.48
C VAL A 260 -7.99 12.75 16.76
N VAL A 261 -8.72 12.72 17.86
CA VAL A 261 -8.23 12.11 19.12
C VAL A 261 -7.99 10.63 18.96
N GLU A 262 -8.86 9.92 18.26
CA GLU A 262 -8.71 8.51 17.94
C GLU A 262 -7.49 8.26 17.05
N TRP A 263 -7.34 9.01 15.95
CA TRP A 263 -6.22 8.86 15.01
C TRP A 263 -4.87 9.10 15.66
N LYS A 264 -4.76 10.07 16.58
CA LYS A 264 -3.51 10.39 17.31
C LYS A 264 -3.00 9.27 18.23
N ARG A 265 -3.80 8.22 18.48
CA ARG A 265 -3.36 7.07 19.28
C ARG A 265 -2.45 6.12 18.48
N TRP A 266 -2.50 6.20 17.16
CA TRP A 266 -1.78 5.29 16.27
C TRP A 266 -0.37 5.78 16.00
N ILE A 267 0.46 5.66 17.03
CA ILE A 267 1.90 5.97 17.06
C ILE A 267 2.64 4.84 17.76
N SER A 268 3.88 4.59 17.37
CA SER A 268 4.77 3.70 18.14
C SER A 268 5.13 4.33 19.49
N ASP A 269 5.33 3.49 20.50
CA ASP A 269 5.82 3.96 21.79
C ASP A 269 7.29 4.39 21.68
N ASP A 270 7.73 5.34 22.50
CA ASP A 270 9.09 5.89 22.45
C ASP A 270 10.16 4.81 22.71
N ASP A 271 9.84 3.81 23.54
CA ASP A 271 10.69 2.67 23.89
C ASP A 271 10.38 1.39 23.09
N ALA A 272 9.62 1.52 21.97
CA ALA A 272 9.32 0.40 21.08
C ALA A 272 10.60 -0.23 20.51
N GLN A 273 10.65 -1.55 20.52
CA GLN A 273 11.78 -2.30 19.99
C GLN A 273 11.48 -2.78 18.57
N PHE A 274 12.44 -2.64 17.68
CA PHE A 274 12.37 -3.11 16.30
C PHE A 274 13.39 -4.21 16.07
N ASP A 275 13.03 -5.23 15.29
CA ASP A 275 13.93 -6.34 14.94
C ASP A 275 15.11 -5.87 14.06
N SER A 276 14.92 -4.80 13.31
CA SER A 276 15.97 -4.19 12.48
C SER A 276 15.82 -2.68 12.42
N ILE A 277 16.95 -1.98 12.39
CA ILE A 277 16.98 -0.50 12.24
C ILE A 277 17.94 -0.12 11.13
N LEU A 278 17.47 0.70 10.20
CA LEU A 278 18.26 1.31 9.14
C LEU A 278 18.25 2.82 9.30
N SER A 279 19.42 3.43 9.52
CA SER A 279 19.56 4.89 9.56
C SER A 279 20.09 5.43 8.23
N ILE A 280 19.43 6.45 7.72
CA ILE A 280 19.76 7.12 6.46
C ILE A 280 19.89 8.62 6.73
N ASN A 281 20.92 9.24 6.19
CA ASN A 281 21.02 10.68 6.12
C ASN A 281 20.47 11.15 4.76
N ALA A 282 19.38 11.92 4.76
CA ALA A 282 18.72 12.43 3.55
C ALA A 282 19.67 13.24 2.64
N LEU A 283 20.71 13.87 3.19
CA LEU A 283 21.72 14.61 2.41
C LEU A 283 22.54 13.70 1.48
N ASN A 284 22.57 12.39 1.75
CA ASN A 284 23.26 11.41 0.90
C ASN A 284 22.41 10.93 -0.26
N VAL A 285 21.09 11.16 -0.22
CA VAL A 285 20.18 10.85 -1.31
C VAL A 285 20.33 11.88 -2.42
N LYS A 286 20.45 11.41 -3.63
CA LYS A 286 20.62 12.25 -4.83
C LYS A 286 19.59 11.84 -5.87
N GLU A 287 19.39 12.71 -6.85
CA GLU A 287 18.58 12.39 -8.03
C GLU A 287 19.09 11.08 -8.63
N THR A 288 18.18 10.15 -8.86
CA THR A 288 18.49 8.75 -9.16
C THR A 288 17.93 8.34 -10.50
N VAL A 289 18.72 7.62 -11.27
CA VAL A 289 18.28 6.94 -12.49
C VAL A 289 18.35 5.43 -12.30
N THR A 290 17.41 4.72 -12.90
CA THR A 290 17.37 3.26 -12.93
C THR A 290 17.55 2.75 -14.33
N TRP A 291 18.07 1.53 -14.46
CA TRP A 291 18.17 0.82 -15.73
C TRP A 291 17.83 -0.67 -15.51
N GLY A 292 17.24 -1.30 -16.52
CA GLY A 292 16.91 -2.71 -16.47
C GLY A 292 15.60 -3.02 -15.72
N ILE A 293 15.47 -4.26 -15.25
CA ILE A 293 14.23 -4.84 -14.74
C ILE A 293 14.16 -4.88 -13.21
N ASN A 294 15.22 -4.43 -12.53
CA ASN A 294 15.32 -4.50 -11.07
C ASN A 294 15.51 -3.09 -10.50
N PRO A 295 14.61 -2.60 -9.62
CA PRO A 295 14.69 -1.25 -9.05
C PRO A 295 15.94 -1.01 -8.17
N SER A 296 16.60 -2.07 -7.67
CA SER A 296 17.91 -1.92 -7.00
C SER A 296 19.04 -1.56 -7.97
N GLN A 297 18.83 -1.76 -9.28
CA GLN A 297 19.74 -1.30 -10.31
C GLN A 297 19.56 0.20 -10.55
N SER A 298 20.08 0.98 -9.63
CA SER A 298 19.97 2.43 -9.63
C SER A 298 21.30 3.11 -9.31
N ILE A 299 21.49 4.33 -9.79
CA ILE A 299 22.67 5.14 -9.54
C ILE A 299 22.28 6.61 -9.46
N SER A 300 23.00 7.37 -8.60
CA SER A 300 22.86 8.82 -8.57
C SER A 300 23.24 9.44 -9.91
N PHE A 301 22.40 10.34 -10.42
CA PHE A 301 22.65 11.11 -11.65
C PHE A 301 23.96 11.90 -11.62
N LEU A 302 24.37 12.37 -10.43
CA LEU A 302 25.64 13.10 -10.22
C LEU A 302 26.87 12.21 -10.16
N LYS A 303 26.74 10.91 -9.95
CA LYS A 303 27.84 9.98 -10.17
C LYS A 303 28.03 9.90 -11.67
N LYS A 304 28.96 10.74 -12.18
CA LYS A 304 29.33 10.82 -13.59
C LYS A 304 29.18 9.46 -14.27
N PHE A 305 28.44 9.44 -15.38
CA PHE A 305 28.50 8.44 -16.45
C PHE A 305 29.94 8.34 -17.06
N LEU A 306 30.97 8.39 -16.21
CA LEU A 306 32.36 8.49 -16.63
C LEU A 306 33.06 7.14 -16.79
N ASN A 307 32.35 6.02 -16.69
CA ASN A 307 32.90 4.78 -17.21
C ASN A 307 32.14 4.39 -18.48
N LEU A 308 32.67 4.78 -19.61
CA LEU A 308 32.26 4.38 -20.98
C LEU A 308 31.91 2.89 -21.12
N ILE A 309 32.47 2.05 -20.26
CA ILE A 309 32.19 0.59 -20.17
C ILE A 309 30.71 0.32 -19.82
N TRP A 310 30.05 1.17 -19.05
CA TRP A 310 28.64 1.01 -18.72
C TRP A 310 27.73 1.39 -19.87
N ILE A 311 28.09 2.39 -20.68
CA ILE A 311 27.35 2.79 -21.88
C ILE A 311 27.34 1.67 -22.93
N GLU A 312 28.44 0.92 -23.08
CA GLU A 312 28.50 -0.26 -23.95
C GLU A 312 27.64 -1.43 -23.45
N LYS A 313 27.59 -1.64 -22.12
CA LYS A 313 26.67 -2.64 -21.54
C LYS A 313 25.20 -2.24 -21.70
N LEU A 314 24.86 -0.96 -21.52
CA LEU A 314 23.51 -0.44 -21.76
C LEU A 314 23.11 -0.59 -23.25
N LYS A 315 23.98 -0.31 -24.19
CA LYS A 315 23.73 -0.54 -25.61
C LYS A 315 23.40 -2.01 -25.93
N LYS A 316 23.95 -2.98 -25.20
CA LYS A 316 23.66 -4.41 -25.38
C LYS A 316 22.32 -4.84 -24.75
N VAL A 317 21.77 -4.10 -23.81
CA VAL A 317 20.48 -4.38 -23.14
C VAL A 317 19.29 -3.76 -23.89
N TRP A 318 19.50 -2.69 -24.66
CA TRP A 318 18.45 -1.97 -25.40
C TRP A 318 18.34 -2.37 -26.89
N ILE A 319 19.05 -3.42 -27.33
CA ILE A 319 18.95 -3.98 -28.70
C ILE A 319 18.33 -5.39 -28.59
N ILE A 320 17.17 -5.49 -27.98
CA ILE A 320 16.26 -6.63 -28.17
C ILE A 320 14.85 -6.10 -28.33
#